data_f5cb930857b5b89794d45941c04e7be4
#
_entry.id   f5cb930857b5b89794d45941c04e7be4
#
_cell.length_a   1.000
_cell.length_b   1.000
_cell.length_c   1.000
_cell.angle_alpha   90.00
_cell.angle_beta   90.00
_cell.angle_gamma   90.00
#
_symmetry.space_group_name_H-M   'P 1'
#
loop_
_entity.id
_entity.type
_entity.pdbx_description
1 polymer ?
#
loop_
_entity_poly.entity_id
_entity_poly.type
_entity_poly.pdbx_seq_one_letter_code
_entity_poly.pdbx_strand_id
1 'polypeptide(L)'
;ANCTPRIGANGKRLGTVWVGRPTAELKRAYQEMRSALEALKRTQQQLLHSEKMASLGQLVAGVAHELNNPISFVLGNVHALRRYCDRLQAYMGALHAHASEDELGRLKRSLRIDHLMGDLPSLIEGTLEGAQRTADIVHGLKRFSAMDPEERKPVNLIEVIQRAIHWVQKGRPAPVEVRWEPMQTCTVLGSAGQLQQVMMNLLQNAFDALSQVPEPTVWIEMGCLGDTSPPMVRITVRDNGRGIPPEHLLRIFDPFFTTKPVGKGTGLGLSISYGIVEQHGGRLVARNVEGGGAEFVLELPRA
;
A
#
# COMPACT_ATOMS: atom_id res chain seq x y z
N ALA A 1 17.38 46.15 -27.05
CA ALA A 1 18.21 46.96 -27.93
C ALA A 1 18.90 48.03 -27.12
N ASN A 2 20.22 48.16 -27.26
CA ASN A 2 20.97 49.23 -26.66
C ASN A 2 21.15 50.36 -27.68
N CYS A 3 20.93 51.58 -27.22
CA CYS A 3 21.04 52.77 -28.04
C CYS A 3 22.24 53.61 -27.57
N THR A 4 23.19 53.87 -28.46
CA THR A 4 24.42 54.65 -28.13
C THR A 4 24.50 55.83 -29.07
N PRO A 5 24.67 57.08 -28.57
CA PRO A 5 24.85 58.24 -29.40
C PRO A 5 26.23 58.17 -30.10
N ARG A 6 26.28 58.45 -31.38
CA ARG A 6 27.50 58.61 -32.15
C ARG A 6 27.91 60.05 -32.16
N ILE A 7 29.06 60.35 -31.59
CA ILE A 7 29.59 61.71 -31.48
C ILE A 7 30.86 61.87 -32.40
N GLY A 8 30.89 62.87 -33.21
CA GLY A 8 32.03 63.15 -34.08
C GLY A 8 33.19 63.75 -33.35
N ALA A 9 34.37 63.82 -33.98
CA ALA A 9 35.62 64.36 -33.40
C ALA A 9 35.53 65.85 -32.93
N ASN A 10 34.52 66.58 -33.46
CA ASN A 10 34.21 67.94 -33.07
C ASN A 10 33.16 68.10 -31.97
N GLY A 11 32.79 66.97 -31.28
CA GLY A 11 31.77 66.92 -30.23
C GLY A 11 30.32 66.98 -30.72
N LYS A 12 30.07 67.06 -32.01
CA LYS A 12 28.73 67.19 -32.58
C LYS A 12 28.08 65.77 -32.70
N ARG A 13 26.80 65.63 -32.29
CA ARG A 13 26.04 64.39 -32.40
C ARG A 13 25.81 64.10 -33.90
N LEU A 14 26.36 62.96 -34.38
CA LEU A 14 26.26 62.50 -35.77
C LEU A 14 25.08 61.55 -35.99
N GLY A 15 24.46 61.07 -34.90
CA GLY A 15 23.34 60.13 -34.99
C GLY A 15 23.28 59.19 -33.79
N THR A 16 22.56 58.08 -33.95
CA THR A 16 22.40 57.07 -32.90
C THR A 16 22.63 55.70 -33.52
N VAL A 17 23.45 54.87 -32.85
CA VAL A 17 23.63 53.46 -33.23
C VAL A 17 22.74 52.61 -32.38
N TRP A 18 21.92 51.81 -33.02
CA TRP A 18 21.08 50.82 -32.40
C TRP A 18 21.72 49.45 -32.55
N VAL A 19 21.99 48.80 -31.43
CA VAL A 19 22.47 47.42 -31.41
C VAL A 19 21.33 46.57 -30.89
N GLY A 20 20.72 45.81 -31.79
CA GLY A 20 19.68 44.84 -31.48
C GLY A 20 20.21 43.41 -31.60
N ARG A 21 20.00 42.56 -30.59
CA ARG A 21 20.21 41.13 -30.76
C ARG A 21 18.92 40.53 -31.35
N PRO A 22 19.02 39.72 -32.40
CA PRO A 22 17.86 39.03 -32.92
C PRO A 22 17.34 38.03 -31.89
N THR A 23 16.17 38.34 -31.29
CA THR A 23 15.52 37.46 -30.29
C THR A 23 14.69 36.38 -30.93
N ALA A 24 14.50 36.42 -32.25
CA ALA A 24 13.66 35.47 -32.97
C ALA A 24 14.18 34.01 -32.91
N GLU A 25 15.51 33.84 -33.06
CA GLU A 25 16.15 32.52 -32.96
C GLU A 25 16.06 31.96 -31.53
N LEU A 26 16.29 32.81 -30.52
CA LEU A 26 16.15 32.40 -29.12
C LEU A 26 14.72 32.02 -28.77
N LYS A 27 13.72 32.75 -29.29
CA LYS A 27 12.30 32.40 -29.12
C LYS A 27 11.95 31.08 -29.79
N ARG A 28 12.45 30.84 -31.00
CA ARG A 28 12.25 29.56 -31.72
C ARG A 28 12.88 28.40 -30.94
N ALA A 29 14.13 28.51 -30.55
CA ALA A 29 14.82 27.49 -29.78
C ALA A 29 14.09 27.21 -28.43
N TYR A 30 13.61 28.25 -27.75
CA TYR A 30 12.83 28.09 -26.53
C TYR A 30 11.48 27.39 -26.77
N GLN A 31 10.76 27.70 -27.86
CA GLN A 31 9.52 27.04 -28.25
C GLN A 31 9.76 25.57 -28.63
N GLU A 32 10.81 25.27 -29.40
CA GLU A 32 11.20 23.91 -29.76
C GLU A 32 11.57 23.07 -28.52
N MET A 33 12.35 23.65 -27.61
CA MET A 33 12.71 23.00 -26.35
C MET A 33 11.47 22.73 -25.47
N ARG A 34 10.54 23.67 -25.40
CA ARG A 34 9.28 23.51 -24.65
C ARG A 34 8.40 22.40 -25.26
N SER A 35 8.26 22.39 -26.58
CA SER A 35 7.49 21.33 -27.26
C SER A 35 8.13 19.95 -27.12
N ALA A 36 9.47 19.87 -27.18
CA ALA A 36 10.20 18.63 -26.93
C ALA A 36 10.03 18.13 -25.48
N LEU A 37 10.07 19.03 -24.50
CA LEU A 37 9.80 18.70 -23.08
C LEU A 37 8.37 18.19 -22.87
N GLU A 38 7.38 18.80 -23.51
CA GLU A 38 5.98 18.38 -23.43
C GLU A 38 5.79 17.01 -24.11
N ALA A 39 6.43 16.77 -25.26
CA ALA A 39 6.42 15.49 -25.95
C ALA A 39 7.09 14.39 -25.10
N LEU A 40 8.24 14.68 -24.50
CA LEU A 40 8.95 13.77 -23.61
C LEU A 40 8.11 13.37 -22.40
N LYS A 41 7.46 14.35 -21.76
CA LYS A 41 6.54 14.08 -20.63
C LYS A 41 5.37 13.19 -21.03
N ARG A 42 4.77 13.42 -22.21
CA ARG A 42 3.68 12.56 -22.72
C ARG A 42 4.17 11.14 -23.00
N THR A 43 5.32 10.99 -23.65
CA THR A 43 5.90 9.65 -23.90
C THR A 43 6.25 8.94 -22.62
N GLN A 44 6.81 9.61 -21.63
CA GLN A 44 7.11 9.05 -20.33
C GLN A 44 5.82 8.60 -19.61
N GLN A 45 4.76 9.39 -19.66
CA GLN A 45 3.46 9.01 -19.10
C GLN A 45 2.86 7.79 -19.83
N GLN A 46 2.99 7.72 -21.16
CA GLN A 46 2.54 6.56 -21.94
C GLN A 46 3.35 5.29 -21.62
N LEU A 47 4.67 5.40 -21.47
CA LEU A 47 5.52 4.28 -21.07
C LEU A 47 5.16 3.78 -19.66
N LEU A 48 5.01 4.68 -18.70
CA LEU A 48 4.56 4.33 -17.34
C LEU A 48 3.17 3.68 -17.34
N HIS A 49 2.26 4.17 -18.20
CA HIS A 49 0.94 3.55 -18.35
C HIS A 49 1.03 2.16 -19.01
N SER A 50 1.84 2.01 -20.03
CA SER A 50 2.05 0.71 -20.73
C SER A 50 2.73 -0.31 -19.79
N GLU A 51 3.73 0.10 -19.04
CA GLU A 51 4.40 -0.74 -18.03
C GLU A 51 3.43 -1.16 -16.93
N LYS A 52 2.59 -0.23 -16.46
CA LYS A 52 1.50 -0.54 -15.52
C LYS A 52 0.48 -1.51 -16.11
N MET A 53 0.12 -1.39 -17.39
CA MET A 53 -0.78 -2.32 -18.06
C MET A 53 -0.15 -3.69 -18.27
N ALA A 54 1.12 -3.77 -18.59
CA ALA A 54 1.85 -5.04 -18.67
C ALA A 54 1.94 -5.72 -17.29
N SER A 55 2.28 -4.97 -16.26
CA SER A 55 2.26 -5.43 -14.87
C SER A 55 0.86 -5.86 -14.42
N LEU A 56 -0.18 -5.08 -14.79
CA LEU A 56 -1.57 -5.43 -14.53
C LEU A 56 -1.99 -6.72 -15.25
N GLY A 57 -1.52 -6.97 -16.48
CA GLY A 57 -1.79 -8.21 -17.22
C GLY A 57 -1.23 -9.45 -16.53
N GLN A 58 -0.02 -9.40 -15.99
CA GLN A 58 0.55 -10.46 -15.15
C GLN A 58 -0.16 -10.57 -13.80
N LEU A 59 -0.57 -9.44 -13.22
CA LEU A 59 -1.31 -9.37 -11.96
C LEU A 59 -2.73 -9.94 -12.08
N VAL A 60 -3.43 -9.72 -13.21
CA VAL A 60 -4.81 -10.20 -13.41
C VAL A 60 -4.90 -11.72 -13.27
N ALA A 61 -3.94 -12.48 -13.79
CA ALA A 61 -3.92 -13.93 -13.63
C ALA A 61 -3.72 -14.35 -12.16
N GLY A 62 -2.81 -13.70 -11.44
CA GLY A 62 -2.56 -13.93 -10.01
C GLY A 62 -3.75 -13.51 -9.14
N VAL A 63 -4.33 -12.34 -9.39
CA VAL A 63 -5.52 -11.83 -8.70
C VAL A 63 -6.72 -12.74 -8.93
N ALA A 64 -6.96 -13.16 -10.17
CA ALA A 64 -8.06 -14.07 -10.48
C ALA A 64 -7.91 -15.40 -9.73
N HIS A 65 -6.69 -15.92 -9.64
CA HIS A 65 -6.41 -17.14 -8.88
C HIS A 65 -6.60 -16.92 -7.37
N GLU A 66 -6.13 -15.82 -6.82
CA GLU A 66 -6.27 -15.52 -5.39
C GLU A 66 -7.69 -15.12 -4.98
N LEU A 67 -8.50 -14.54 -5.86
CA LEU A 67 -9.92 -14.32 -5.63
C LEU A 67 -10.73 -15.61 -5.74
N ASN A 68 -10.43 -16.46 -6.71
CA ASN A 68 -11.16 -17.71 -6.91
C ASN A 68 -10.98 -18.68 -5.72
N ASN A 69 -9.85 -18.66 -5.04
CA ASN A 69 -9.60 -19.52 -3.89
C ASN A 69 -10.60 -19.27 -2.73
N PRO A 70 -10.67 -18.08 -2.11
CA PRO A 70 -11.63 -17.82 -1.03
C PRO A 70 -13.10 -17.90 -1.52
N ILE A 71 -13.38 -17.47 -2.75
CA ILE A 71 -14.73 -17.58 -3.32
C ILE A 71 -15.17 -19.05 -3.42
N SER A 72 -14.31 -19.94 -3.90
CA SER A 72 -14.60 -21.37 -3.99
C SER A 72 -14.84 -21.99 -2.61
N PHE A 73 -14.09 -21.55 -1.60
CA PHE A 73 -14.24 -21.95 -0.21
C PHE A 73 -15.59 -21.51 0.36
N VAL A 74 -15.94 -20.23 0.18
CA VAL A 74 -17.24 -19.67 0.57
C VAL A 74 -18.38 -20.44 -0.10
N LEU A 75 -18.27 -20.68 -1.41
CA LEU A 75 -19.29 -21.38 -2.17
C LEU A 75 -19.48 -22.82 -1.68
N GLY A 76 -18.37 -23.53 -1.42
CA GLY A 76 -18.40 -24.89 -0.85
C GLY A 76 -19.10 -24.94 0.51
N ASN A 77 -18.75 -24.02 1.40
CA ASN A 77 -19.36 -23.90 2.72
C ASN A 77 -20.86 -23.56 2.64
N VAL A 78 -21.24 -22.61 1.77
CA VAL A 78 -22.66 -22.25 1.56
C VAL A 78 -23.47 -23.43 1.03
N HIS A 79 -22.90 -24.24 0.13
CA HIS A 79 -23.57 -25.48 -0.32
C HIS A 79 -23.71 -26.51 0.81
N ALA A 80 -22.73 -26.62 1.70
CA ALA A 80 -22.84 -27.48 2.89
C ALA A 80 -23.92 -26.97 3.84
N LEU A 81 -23.92 -25.64 4.13
CA LEU A 81 -24.96 -25.00 4.96
C LEU A 81 -26.37 -25.23 4.41
N ARG A 82 -26.55 -25.10 3.09
CA ARG A 82 -27.86 -25.39 2.46
C ARG A 82 -28.32 -26.83 2.73
N ARG A 83 -27.43 -27.82 2.51
CA ARG A 83 -27.76 -29.22 2.83
C ARG A 83 -28.08 -29.44 4.32
N TYR A 84 -27.40 -28.69 5.20
CA TYR A 84 -27.65 -28.77 6.64
C TYR A 84 -28.99 -28.14 7.00
N CYS A 85 -29.36 -27.02 6.38
CA CYS A 85 -30.70 -26.43 6.54
C CYS A 85 -31.82 -27.39 6.12
N ASP A 86 -31.68 -28.06 4.96
CA ASP A 86 -32.66 -29.01 4.47
C ASP A 86 -32.87 -30.15 5.49
N ARG A 87 -31.79 -30.71 6.05
CA ARG A 87 -31.83 -31.76 7.07
C ARG A 87 -32.45 -31.29 8.38
N LEU A 88 -32.12 -30.10 8.83
CA LEU A 88 -32.70 -29.49 10.02
C LEU A 88 -34.18 -29.25 9.84
N GLN A 89 -34.61 -28.75 8.68
CA GLN A 89 -36.02 -28.53 8.36
C GLN A 89 -36.80 -29.85 8.39
N ALA A 90 -36.25 -30.94 7.83
CA ALA A 90 -36.89 -32.27 7.88
C ALA A 90 -37.02 -32.77 9.32
N TYR A 91 -35.99 -32.63 10.15
CA TYR A 91 -36.03 -33.05 11.55
C TYR A 91 -37.02 -32.20 12.38
N MET A 92 -36.96 -30.87 12.23
CA MET A 92 -37.88 -29.95 12.89
C MET A 92 -39.33 -30.15 12.46
N GLY A 93 -39.57 -30.45 11.18
CA GLY A 93 -40.88 -30.77 10.65
C GLY A 93 -41.50 -32.04 11.33
N ALA A 94 -40.70 -33.09 11.50
CA ALA A 94 -41.15 -34.31 12.21
C ALA A 94 -41.40 -34.00 13.70
N LEU A 95 -40.57 -33.18 14.35
CA LEU A 95 -40.75 -32.77 15.73
C LEU A 95 -42.06 -31.99 15.92
N HIS A 96 -42.35 -31.03 15.04
CA HIS A 96 -43.60 -30.25 15.06
C HIS A 96 -44.84 -31.11 14.71
N ALA A 97 -44.69 -32.18 13.94
CA ALA A 97 -45.73 -33.12 13.64
C ALA A 97 -46.01 -34.13 14.79
N HIS A 98 -45.34 -33.96 15.93
CA HIS A 98 -45.43 -34.84 17.11
C HIS A 98 -45.11 -36.33 16.77
N ALA A 99 -44.10 -36.57 15.93
CA ALA A 99 -43.61 -37.92 15.64
C ALA A 99 -43.15 -38.62 16.94
N SER A 100 -43.23 -39.93 16.99
CA SER A 100 -42.85 -40.72 18.16
C SER A 100 -41.35 -40.59 18.49
N GLU A 101 -40.95 -40.78 19.76
CA GLU A 101 -39.57 -40.73 20.20
C GLU A 101 -38.65 -41.68 19.40
N ASP A 102 -39.13 -42.87 19.09
CA ASP A 102 -38.41 -43.86 18.28
C ASP A 102 -38.20 -43.39 16.83
N GLU A 103 -39.15 -42.68 16.27
CA GLU A 103 -39.11 -42.14 14.92
C GLU A 103 -38.16 -40.93 14.85
N LEU A 104 -38.23 -40.02 15.82
CA LEU A 104 -37.32 -38.91 15.99
C LEU A 104 -35.89 -39.40 16.22
N GLY A 105 -35.69 -40.43 17.04
CA GLY A 105 -34.37 -41.02 17.27
C GLY A 105 -33.75 -41.66 16.01
N ARG A 106 -34.58 -42.32 15.16
CA ARG A 106 -34.14 -42.83 13.85
C ARG A 106 -33.78 -41.70 12.89
N LEU A 107 -34.64 -40.70 12.81
CA LEU A 107 -34.44 -39.54 11.94
C LEU A 107 -33.20 -38.73 12.33
N LYS A 108 -32.99 -38.50 13.63
CA LYS A 108 -31.81 -37.84 14.18
C LYS A 108 -30.52 -38.52 13.74
N ARG A 109 -30.47 -39.87 13.82
CA ARG A 109 -29.29 -40.65 13.38
C ARG A 109 -29.11 -40.64 11.87
N SER A 110 -30.18 -40.83 11.10
CA SER A 110 -30.09 -40.86 9.63
C SER A 110 -29.68 -39.53 9.02
N LEU A 111 -30.16 -38.42 9.58
CA LEU A 111 -29.80 -37.05 9.17
C LEU A 111 -28.50 -36.56 9.80
N ARG A 112 -27.90 -37.33 10.72
CA ARG A 112 -26.67 -36.97 11.45
C ARG A 112 -26.75 -35.59 12.13
N ILE A 113 -27.87 -35.34 12.83
CA ILE A 113 -28.15 -34.01 13.40
C ILE A 113 -27.06 -33.55 14.40
N ASP A 114 -26.55 -34.45 15.25
CA ASP A 114 -25.51 -34.10 16.23
C ASP A 114 -24.20 -33.70 15.55
N HIS A 115 -23.80 -34.40 14.48
CA HIS A 115 -22.61 -34.05 13.68
C HIS A 115 -22.77 -32.67 13.00
N LEU A 116 -23.96 -32.48 12.41
CA LEU A 116 -24.31 -31.22 11.74
C LEU A 116 -24.26 -30.04 12.71
N MET A 117 -24.82 -30.18 13.92
CA MET A 117 -24.80 -29.14 14.95
C MET A 117 -23.39 -28.82 15.43
N GLY A 118 -22.50 -29.81 15.53
CA GLY A 118 -21.11 -29.64 15.87
C GLY A 118 -20.28 -28.96 14.78
N ASP A 119 -20.63 -29.16 13.51
CA ASP A 119 -19.89 -28.68 12.34
C ASP A 119 -20.32 -27.24 11.90
N LEU A 120 -21.56 -26.87 12.27
CA LEU A 120 -22.16 -25.60 11.87
C LEU A 120 -21.34 -24.34 12.23
N PRO A 121 -20.79 -24.25 13.45
CA PRO A 121 -19.97 -23.08 13.81
C PRO A 121 -18.74 -22.94 12.93
N SER A 122 -18.02 -24.03 12.65
CA SER A 122 -16.81 -23.99 11.82
C SER A 122 -17.11 -23.63 10.35
N LEU A 123 -18.26 -24.09 9.81
CA LEU A 123 -18.69 -23.71 8.47
C LEU A 123 -19.05 -22.22 8.36
N ILE A 124 -19.70 -21.68 9.38
CA ILE A 124 -20.04 -20.24 9.41
C ILE A 124 -18.77 -19.42 9.51
N GLU A 125 -17.86 -19.77 10.43
CA GLU A 125 -16.60 -19.05 10.63
C GLU A 125 -15.72 -19.08 9.38
N GLY A 126 -15.55 -20.24 8.75
CA GLY A 126 -14.82 -20.37 7.49
C GLY A 126 -15.46 -19.60 6.33
N THR A 127 -16.79 -19.46 6.32
CA THR A 127 -17.49 -18.64 5.32
C THR A 127 -17.22 -17.15 5.52
N LEU A 128 -17.25 -16.68 6.77
CA LEU A 128 -16.94 -15.29 7.13
C LEU A 128 -15.49 -14.97 6.81
N GLU A 129 -14.55 -15.85 7.17
CA GLU A 129 -13.12 -15.67 6.86
C GLU A 129 -12.87 -15.57 5.35
N GLY A 130 -13.48 -16.47 4.55
CA GLY A 130 -13.36 -16.42 3.10
C GLY A 130 -13.95 -15.15 2.48
N ALA A 131 -15.10 -14.69 3.00
CA ALA A 131 -15.73 -13.44 2.54
C ALA A 131 -14.86 -12.22 2.90
N GLN A 132 -14.34 -12.16 4.13
CA GLN A 132 -13.45 -11.09 4.56
C GLN A 132 -12.17 -11.05 3.71
N ARG A 133 -11.55 -12.19 3.45
CA ARG A 133 -10.37 -12.28 2.58
C ARG A 133 -10.64 -11.77 1.17
N THR A 134 -11.81 -12.13 0.60
CA THR A 134 -12.22 -11.61 -0.71
C THR A 134 -12.33 -10.10 -0.70
N ALA A 135 -12.95 -9.52 0.33
CA ALA A 135 -13.08 -8.08 0.49
C ALA A 135 -11.69 -7.40 0.61
N ASP A 136 -10.76 -7.97 1.37
CA ASP A 136 -9.40 -7.44 1.55
C ASP A 136 -8.61 -7.41 0.24
N ILE A 137 -8.71 -8.48 -0.58
CA ILE A 137 -8.09 -8.54 -1.92
C ILE A 137 -8.69 -7.45 -2.83
N VAL A 138 -10.02 -7.32 -2.87
CA VAL A 138 -10.70 -6.30 -3.69
C VAL A 138 -10.32 -4.88 -3.23
N HIS A 139 -10.27 -4.63 -1.91
CA HIS A 139 -9.84 -3.35 -1.37
C HIS A 139 -8.37 -3.05 -1.69
N GLY A 140 -7.50 -4.06 -1.63
CA GLY A 140 -6.10 -3.95 -2.06
C GLY A 140 -5.98 -3.57 -3.53
N LEU A 141 -6.73 -4.25 -4.39
CA LEU A 141 -6.75 -4.01 -5.83
C LEU A 141 -7.31 -2.62 -6.18
N LYS A 142 -8.40 -2.21 -5.53
CA LYS A 142 -8.97 -0.88 -5.71
C LYS A 142 -7.97 0.21 -5.33
N ARG A 143 -7.24 0.06 -4.24
CA ARG A 143 -6.17 0.99 -3.81
C ARG A 143 -4.99 1.00 -4.78
N PHE A 144 -4.63 -0.14 -5.36
CA PHE A 144 -3.62 -0.24 -6.40
C PHE A 144 -4.07 0.43 -7.72
N SER A 145 -5.36 0.28 -8.07
CA SER A 145 -5.96 0.87 -9.28
C SER A 145 -6.34 2.35 -9.12
N ALA A 146 -6.74 2.78 -7.91
CA ALA A 146 -7.13 4.15 -7.60
C ALA A 146 -5.87 5.03 -7.44
N MET A 147 -5.13 5.16 -8.53
CA MET A 147 -4.07 6.15 -8.70
C MET A 147 -4.69 7.47 -9.23
N ASP A 148 -5.79 7.95 -8.63
CA ASP A 148 -6.19 9.32 -8.84
C ASP A 148 -5.08 10.22 -8.27
N PRO A 149 -4.62 11.20 -9.05
CA PRO A 149 -3.70 12.20 -8.53
C PRO A 149 -4.49 13.06 -7.53
N GLU A 150 -4.57 12.57 -6.27
CA GLU A 150 -4.95 13.46 -5.18
C GLU A 150 -4.06 14.69 -5.26
N GLU A 151 -4.66 15.86 -5.17
CA GLU A 151 -3.95 17.13 -5.16
C GLU A 151 -2.81 17.06 -4.14
N ARG A 152 -1.58 17.14 -4.60
CA ARG A 152 -0.40 17.12 -3.72
C ARG A 152 -0.45 18.35 -2.84
N LYS A 153 -0.63 18.14 -1.54
CA LYS A 153 -0.68 19.19 -0.51
C LYS A 153 0.52 19.05 0.41
N PRO A 154 0.93 20.12 1.09
CA PRO A 154 1.90 20.01 2.16
C PRO A 154 1.35 19.10 3.26
N VAL A 155 2.09 18.03 3.57
CA VAL A 155 1.73 17.01 4.56
C VAL A 155 2.74 17.03 5.69
N ASN A 156 2.26 17.17 6.92
CA ASN A 156 3.05 17.03 8.14
C ASN A 156 3.26 15.54 8.46
N LEU A 157 4.48 15.06 8.32
CA LEU A 157 4.81 13.65 8.54
C LEU A 157 4.67 13.21 9.99
N ILE A 158 4.85 14.11 10.98
CA ILE A 158 4.64 13.78 12.40
C ILE A 158 3.20 13.33 12.64
N GLU A 159 2.23 14.07 12.11
CA GLU A 159 0.82 13.72 12.27
C GLU A 159 0.47 12.40 11.59
N VAL A 160 1.06 12.15 10.42
CA VAL A 160 0.87 10.89 9.68
C VAL A 160 1.38 9.70 10.48
N ILE A 161 2.60 9.81 11.05
CA ILE A 161 3.22 8.75 11.86
C ILE A 161 2.41 8.53 13.13
N GLN A 162 2.05 9.59 13.86
CA GLN A 162 1.27 9.48 15.11
C GLN A 162 -0.09 8.81 14.89
N ARG A 163 -0.80 9.17 13.81
CA ARG A 163 -2.07 8.51 13.46
C ARG A 163 -1.86 7.03 13.12
N ALA A 164 -0.82 6.70 12.37
CA ALA A 164 -0.52 5.31 12.03
C ALA A 164 -0.21 4.47 13.28
N ILE A 165 0.61 4.98 14.20
CA ILE A 165 0.91 4.33 15.49
C ILE A 165 -0.39 4.08 16.28
N HIS A 166 -1.21 5.12 16.43
CA HIS A 166 -2.49 5.02 17.18
C HIS A 166 -3.40 3.92 16.60
N TRP A 167 -3.56 3.88 15.28
CA TRP A 167 -4.43 2.89 14.64
C TRP A 167 -3.89 1.46 14.77
N VAL A 168 -2.59 1.25 14.59
CA VAL A 168 -2.01 -0.10 14.64
C VAL A 168 -1.99 -0.64 16.08
N GLN A 169 -1.80 0.20 17.08
CA GLN A 169 -1.85 -0.20 18.49
C GLN A 169 -3.27 -0.56 18.95
N LYS A 170 -4.30 0.18 18.50
CA LYS A 170 -5.70 -0.01 18.93
C LYS A 170 -6.28 -1.38 18.55
N GLY A 171 -5.76 -2.04 17.53
CA GLY A 171 -6.26 -3.32 17.03
C GLY A 171 -5.66 -4.57 17.69
N ARG A 172 -4.81 -4.45 18.74
CA ARG A 172 -4.04 -5.59 19.28
C ARG A 172 -4.22 -5.82 20.75
N PRO A 173 -4.33 -7.10 21.18
CA PRO A 173 -4.47 -7.45 22.59
C PRO A 173 -3.15 -7.36 23.37
N ALA A 174 -1.99 -7.48 22.71
CA ALA A 174 -0.68 -7.43 23.37
C ALA A 174 0.01 -6.08 23.11
N PRO A 175 0.53 -5.41 24.16
CA PRO A 175 1.24 -4.15 24.00
C PRO A 175 2.58 -4.37 23.31
N VAL A 176 2.88 -3.54 22.29
CA VAL A 176 4.20 -3.43 21.64
C VAL A 176 4.76 -2.06 22.03
N GLU A 177 5.99 -2.02 22.55
CA GLU A 177 6.65 -0.76 22.83
C GLU A 177 6.99 -0.05 21.52
N VAL A 178 6.49 1.17 21.34
CA VAL A 178 6.83 2.01 20.19
C VAL A 178 7.66 3.19 20.67
N ARG A 179 8.94 3.20 20.31
CA ARG A 179 9.87 4.29 20.61
C ARG A 179 9.87 5.28 19.45
N TRP A 180 9.20 6.40 19.69
CA TRP A 180 9.04 7.47 18.71
C TRP A 180 9.22 8.83 19.39
N GLU A 181 10.27 9.54 19.00
CA GLU A 181 10.54 10.90 19.46
C GLU A 181 10.64 11.84 18.26
N PRO A 182 9.61 12.65 17.98
CA PRO A 182 9.64 13.59 16.86
C PRO A 182 10.57 14.76 17.17
N MET A 183 11.67 14.89 16.43
CA MET A 183 12.67 15.94 16.68
C MET A 183 12.36 17.26 15.98
N GLN A 184 11.81 17.24 14.79
CA GLN A 184 11.52 18.42 13.97
C GLN A 184 10.32 18.21 13.06
N THR A 185 9.58 19.29 12.79
CA THR A 185 8.50 19.26 11.81
C THR A 185 9.08 19.12 10.41
N CYS A 186 8.78 18.04 9.74
CA CYS A 186 9.12 17.79 8.34
C CYS A 186 7.85 17.71 7.49
N THR A 187 7.83 18.52 6.43
CA THR A 187 6.71 18.61 5.49
C THR A 187 7.15 18.08 4.12
N VAL A 188 6.29 17.30 3.48
CA VAL A 188 6.46 16.79 2.11
C VAL A 188 5.24 17.15 1.27
N LEU A 189 5.41 17.22 -0.05
CA LEU A 189 4.28 17.39 -0.97
C LEU A 189 3.69 16.02 -1.32
N GLY A 190 2.43 15.79 -0.93
CA GLY A 190 1.80 14.49 -1.20
C GLY A 190 0.38 14.35 -0.70
N SER A 191 -0.11 13.11 -0.67
CA SER A 191 -1.40 12.71 -0.07
C SER A 191 -1.17 12.18 1.35
N ALA A 192 -1.80 12.83 2.33
CA ALA A 192 -1.73 12.40 3.72
C ALA A 192 -2.30 10.98 3.92
N GLY A 193 -3.36 10.63 3.18
CA GLY A 193 -3.99 9.30 3.23
C GLY A 193 -3.06 8.21 2.71
N GLN A 194 -2.40 8.44 1.57
CA GLN A 194 -1.45 7.50 0.99
C GLN A 194 -0.21 7.31 1.88
N LEU A 195 0.36 8.39 2.39
CA LEU A 195 1.52 8.32 3.30
C LEU A 195 1.16 7.65 4.64
N GLN A 196 -0.05 7.88 5.16
CA GLN A 196 -0.56 7.17 6.33
C GLN A 196 -0.68 5.67 6.05
N GLN A 197 -1.14 5.28 4.87
CA GLN A 197 -1.22 3.87 4.46
C GLN A 197 0.17 3.22 4.41
N VAL A 198 1.19 3.90 3.87
CA VAL A 198 2.58 3.41 3.90
C VAL A 198 3.01 3.14 5.34
N MET A 199 2.85 4.12 6.24
CA MET A 199 3.24 3.97 7.63
C MET A 199 2.48 2.84 8.34
N MET A 200 1.17 2.72 8.12
CA MET A 200 0.36 1.62 8.67
C MET A 200 0.85 0.26 8.20
N ASN A 201 1.16 0.10 6.91
CA ASN A 201 1.67 -1.16 6.36
C ASN A 201 3.03 -1.54 6.96
N LEU A 202 3.96 -0.58 7.10
CA LEU A 202 5.26 -0.83 7.69
C LEU A 202 5.14 -1.21 9.16
N LEU A 203 4.35 -0.46 9.94
CA LEU A 203 4.11 -0.74 11.36
C LEU A 203 3.39 -2.08 11.58
N GLN A 204 2.38 -2.40 10.75
CA GLN A 204 1.69 -3.68 10.81
C GLN A 204 2.63 -4.86 10.56
N ASN A 205 3.54 -4.73 9.59
CA ASN A 205 4.55 -5.76 9.32
C ASN A 205 5.55 -5.92 10.47
N ALA A 206 6.03 -4.81 11.04
CA ALA A 206 6.88 -4.82 12.22
C ALA A 206 6.17 -5.53 13.40
N PHE A 207 4.94 -5.16 13.69
CA PHE A 207 4.16 -5.77 14.78
C PHE A 207 3.91 -7.27 14.56
N ASP A 208 3.67 -7.70 13.31
CA ASP A 208 3.47 -9.11 13.00
C ASP A 208 4.76 -9.93 13.19
N ALA A 209 5.93 -9.33 12.92
CA ALA A 209 7.22 -9.95 13.15
C ALA A 209 7.54 -10.13 14.65
N LEU A 210 6.86 -9.37 15.52
CA LEU A 210 7.08 -9.31 16.96
C LEU A 210 6.19 -10.28 17.77
N SER A 211 5.31 -11.04 17.14
CA SER A 211 4.30 -11.87 17.82
C SER A 211 4.86 -12.92 18.80
N GLN A 212 6.13 -13.28 18.70
CA GLN A 212 6.81 -14.27 19.56
C GLN A 212 8.06 -13.70 20.25
N VAL A 213 8.22 -12.37 20.25
CA VAL A 213 9.40 -11.71 20.86
C VAL A 213 9.07 -11.38 22.32
N PRO A 214 9.94 -11.70 23.28
CA PRO A 214 9.67 -11.45 24.71
C PRO A 214 9.47 -9.96 25.05
N GLU A 215 10.26 -9.07 24.45
CA GLU A 215 10.19 -7.61 24.62
C GLU A 215 9.99 -6.95 23.27
N PRO A 216 8.73 -6.97 22.74
CA PRO A 216 8.45 -6.50 21.39
C PRO A 216 8.60 -4.98 21.29
N THR A 217 9.58 -4.52 20.51
CA THR A 217 9.90 -3.08 20.38
C THR A 217 10.01 -2.68 18.91
N VAL A 218 9.40 -1.54 18.59
CA VAL A 218 9.54 -0.85 17.30
C VAL A 218 10.15 0.52 17.54
N TRP A 219 11.20 0.85 16.82
CA TRP A 219 11.81 2.18 16.79
C TRP A 219 11.40 2.90 15.52
N ILE A 220 11.00 4.14 15.65
CA ILE A 220 10.72 5.03 14.53
C ILE A 220 11.64 6.24 14.69
N GLU A 221 12.42 6.51 13.66
CA GLU A 221 13.30 7.67 13.61
C GLU A 221 12.94 8.50 12.38
N MET A 222 12.98 9.82 12.51
CA MET A 222 12.78 10.75 11.40
C MET A 222 13.85 11.82 11.41
N GLY A 223 14.48 12.05 10.26
CA GLY A 223 15.51 13.06 10.09
C GLY A 223 15.43 13.74 8.74
N CYS A 224 15.80 15.03 8.70
CA CYS A 224 15.94 15.76 7.45
C CYS A 224 17.37 15.64 6.95
N LEU A 225 17.57 15.16 5.72
CA LEU A 225 18.86 15.08 5.06
C LEU A 225 19.11 16.40 4.33
N GLY A 226 19.93 17.29 4.94
CA GLY A 226 20.20 18.63 4.42
C GLY A 226 21.18 18.68 3.24
N ASP A 227 22.04 17.67 3.11
CA ASP A 227 23.14 17.64 2.13
C ASP A 227 22.76 17.03 0.78
N THR A 228 21.48 16.69 0.57
CA THR A 228 20.96 16.14 -0.68
C THR A 228 20.29 17.22 -1.53
N SER A 229 20.40 17.10 -2.85
CA SER A 229 19.68 17.97 -3.80
C SER A 229 18.78 17.12 -4.70
N PRO A 230 17.44 17.16 -4.52
CA PRO A 230 16.68 17.96 -3.53
C PRO A 230 16.87 17.48 -2.08
N PRO A 231 16.58 18.33 -1.08
CA PRO A 231 16.61 17.94 0.32
C PRO A 231 15.58 16.84 0.59
N MET A 232 15.98 15.82 1.36
CA MET A 232 15.16 14.64 1.61
C MET A 232 14.80 14.52 3.09
N VAL A 233 13.65 13.93 3.36
CA VAL A 233 13.26 13.44 4.69
C VAL A 233 13.44 11.94 4.70
N ARG A 234 14.12 11.41 5.72
CA ARG A 234 14.27 9.98 5.96
C ARG A 234 13.44 9.58 7.17
N ILE A 235 12.63 8.54 7.01
CA ILE A 235 11.91 7.85 8.10
C ILE A 235 12.43 6.43 8.14
N THR A 236 12.84 5.99 9.32
CA THR A 236 13.30 4.62 9.56
C THR A 236 12.32 3.94 10.50
N VAL A 237 11.84 2.76 10.13
CA VAL A 237 11.01 1.89 10.98
C VAL A 237 11.79 0.60 11.19
N ARG A 238 12.19 0.34 12.44
CA ARG A 238 12.98 -0.83 12.83
C ARG A 238 12.22 -1.64 13.87
N ASP A 239 12.29 -2.96 13.77
CA ASP A 239 11.79 -3.90 14.77
C ASP A 239 12.92 -4.77 15.33
N ASN A 240 12.67 -5.42 16.46
CA ASN A 240 13.56 -6.47 17.04
C ASN A 240 13.02 -7.88 16.81
N GLY A 241 12.29 -8.08 15.71
CA GLY A 241 11.74 -9.37 15.33
C GLY A 241 12.76 -10.33 14.72
N ARG A 242 12.25 -11.34 14.04
CA ARG A 242 13.08 -12.38 13.39
C ARG A 242 13.83 -11.91 12.14
N GLY A 243 13.59 -10.70 11.67
CA GLY A 243 14.11 -10.20 10.41
C GLY A 243 13.49 -10.84 9.17
N ILE A 244 14.09 -10.57 8.01
CA ILE A 244 13.63 -11.03 6.68
C ILE A 244 14.68 -12.04 6.16
N PRO A 245 14.28 -13.26 5.77
CA PRO A 245 15.23 -14.20 5.15
C PRO A 245 15.94 -13.54 3.95
N PRO A 246 17.28 -13.70 3.81
CA PRO A 246 18.04 -13.03 2.75
C PRO A 246 17.50 -13.28 1.34
N GLU A 247 17.04 -14.51 1.08
CA GLU A 247 16.43 -14.92 -0.19
C GLU A 247 15.12 -14.18 -0.51
N HIS A 248 14.48 -13.58 0.50
CA HIS A 248 13.22 -12.86 0.35
C HIS A 248 13.40 -11.34 0.18
N LEU A 249 14.53 -10.78 0.61
CA LEU A 249 14.77 -9.32 0.60
C LEU A 249 14.55 -8.68 -0.77
N LEU A 250 14.89 -9.36 -1.86
CA LEU A 250 14.68 -8.85 -3.22
C LEU A 250 13.23 -8.96 -3.69
N ARG A 251 12.41 -9.78 -3.02
CA ARG A 251 11.05 -10.11 -3.43
C ARG A 251 9.96 -9.55 -2.55
N ILE A 252 10.30 -8.97 -1.39
CA ILE A 252 9.30 -8.49 -0.43
C ILE A 252 8.42 -7.36 -0.97
N PHE A 253 8.85 -6.68 -2.03
CA PHE A 253 8.09 -5.65 -2.74
C PHE A 253 7.32 -6.20 -3.95
N ASP A 254 7.49 -7.49 -4.29
CA ASP A 254 6.72 -8.13 -5.35
C ASP A 254 5.25 -8.22 -4.92
N PRO A 255 4.29 -7.87 -5.79
CA PRO A 255 2.88 -8.05 -5.50
C PRO A 255 2.56 -9.51 -5.15
N PHE A 256 1.70 -9.71 -4.15
CA PHE A 256 1.29 -11.02 -3.61
C PHE A 256 2.37 -11.83 -2.90
N PHE A 257 3.60 -11.36 -2.84
CA PHE A 257 4.63 -12.05 -2.07
C PHE A 257 4.33 -11.96 -0.56
N THR A 258 4.21 -13.10 0.08
CA THR A 258 3.98 -13.20 1.53
C THR A 258 4.61 -14.46 2.11
N THR A 259 5.19 -14.34 3.29
CA THR A 259 5.66 -15.46 4.11
C THR A 259 4.67 -15.83 5.22
N LYS A 260 3.55 -15.10 5.31
CA LYS A 260 2.49 -15.36 6.30
C LYS A 260 1.64 -16.56 5.85
N PRO A 261 1.07 -17.32 6.80
CA PRO A 261 0.15 -18.41 6.48
C PRO A 261 -1.01 -17.96 5.59
N VAL A 262 -1.56 -18.88 4.84
CA VAL A 262 -2.73 -18.64 4.00
C VAL A 262 -3.85 -18.03 4.85
N GLY A 263 -4.41 -16.91 4.39
CA GLY A 263 -5.45 -16.15 5.12
C GLY A 263 -4.92 -14.99 5.98
N LYS A 264 -3.65 -14.96 6.38
CA LYS A 264 -3.09 -13.91 7.26
C LYS A 264 -2.27 -12.84 6.55
N GLY A 265 -2.09 -12.93 5.24
CA GLY A 265 -1.37 -11.92 4.47
C GLY A 265 -1.82 -11.90 3.02
N THR A 266 -2.11 -10.72 2.48
CA THR A 266 -2.46 -10.52 1.08
C THR A 266 -1.24 -10.37 0.16
N GLY A 267 -0.04 -10.14 0.72
CA GLY A 267 1.17 -9.85 -0.05
C GLY A 267 1.15 -8.51 -0.81
N LEU A 268 0.12 -7.68 -0.61
CA LEU A 268 -0.05 -6.41 -1.34
C LEU A 268 0.46 -5.19 -0.55
N GLY A 269 0.62 -5.28 0.76
CA GLY A 269 0.94 -4.12 1.60
C GLY A 269 2.24 -3.44 1.22
N LEU A 270 3.34 -4.18 1.09
CA LEU A 270 4.66 -3.62 0.75
C LEU A 270 4.75 -3.16 -0.70
N SER A 271 4.15 -3.87 -1.64
CA SER A 271 4.13 -3.46 -3.06
C SER A 271 3.34 -2.16 -3.26
N ILE A 272 2.21 -2.00 -2.56
CA ILE A 272 1.44 -0.74 -2.54
C ILE A 272 2.27 0.38 -1.91
N SER A 273 2.95 0.11 -0.78
CA SER A 273 3.80 1.10 -0.11
C SER A 273 4.93 1.55 -1.02
N TYR A 274 5.57 0.63 -1.72
CA TYR A 274 6.63 0.93 -2.70
C TYR A 274 6.10 1.85 -3.81
N GLY A 275 4.96 1.51 -4.43
CA GLY A 275 4.36 2.33 -5.48
C GLY A 275 3.92 3.73 -5.01
N ILE A 276 3.38 3.85 -3.79
CA ILE A 276 3.03 5.16 -3.20
C ILE A 276 4.30 6.01 -3.02
N VAL A 277 5.37 5.43 -2.48
CA VAL A 277 6.62 6.14 -2.23
C VAL A 277 7.27 6.61 -3.53
N GLU A 278 7.32 5.77 -4.56
CA GLU A 278 7.81 6.15 -5.89
C GLU A 278 6.98 7.29 -6.50
N GLN A 279 5.67 7.26 -6.36
CA GLN A 279 4.80 8.35 -6.84
C GLN A 279 5.10 9.68 -6.16
N HIS A 280 5.51 9.64 -4.89
CA HIS A 280 5.94 10.84 -4.15
C HIS A 280 7.38 11.26 -4.49
N GLY A 281 8.05 10.58 -5.46
CA GLY A 281 9.43 10.86 -5.84
C GLY A 281 10.44 10.38 -4.80
N GLY A 282 10.03 9.47 -3.94
CA GLY A 282 10.82 8.92 -2.85
C GLY A 282 11.42 7.55 -3.16
N ARG A 283 12.01 6.95 -2.13
CA ARG A 283 12.59 5.60 -2.16
C ARG A 283 12.22 4.83 -0.91
N LEU A 284 11.87 3.55 -1.07
CA LEU A 284 11.63 2.61 0.03
C LEU A 284 12.60 1.43 -0.09
N VAL A 285 13.35 1.16 0.96
CA VAL A 285 14.28 0.03 1.03
C VAL A 285 14.11 -0.72 2.35
N ALA A 286 14.48 -2.02 2.35
CA ALA A 286 14.47 -2.85 3.54
C ALA A 286 15.82 -3.53 3.71
N ARG A 287 16.21 -3.73 4.97
CA ARG A 287 17.42 -4.47 5.34
C ARG A 287 17.23 -5.17 6.68
N ASN A 288 18.03 -6.18 6.94
CA ASN A 288 18.15 -6.76 8.28
C ASN A 288 19.13 -5.96 9.12
N VAL A 289 18.92 -5.97 10.41
CA VAL A 289 19.76 -5.29 11.41
C VAL A 289 20.67 -6.32 12.07
N GLU A 290 21.92 -5.96 12.34
CA GLU A 290 22.82 -6.77 13.15
C GLU A 290 22.22 -6.98 14.54
N GLY A 291 22.18 -8.23 15.00
CA GLY A 291 21.52 -8.59 16.26
C GLY A 291 20.05 -8.99 16.13
N GLY A 292 19.47 -8.96 14.94
CA GLY A 292 18.09 -9.37 14.64
C GLY A 292 17.15 -8.21 14.35
N GLY A 293 16.04 -8.54 13.69
CA GLY A 293 15.02 -7.57 13.27
C GLY A 293 15.20 -7.07 11.85
N ALA A 294 14.19 -6.39 11.36
CA ALA A 294 14.16 -5.72 10.06
C ALA A 294 14.12 -4.21 10.23
N GLU A 295 14.64 -3.53 9.23
CA GLU A 295 14.60 -2.07 9.13
C GLU A 295 14.10 -1.67 7.75
N PHE A 296 13.06 -0.85 7.73
CA PHE A 296 12.55 -0.21 6.53
C PHE A 296 12.93 1.27 6.53
N VAL A 297 13.56 1.73 5.45
CA VAL A 297 13.98 3.11 5.28
C VAL A 297 13.16 3.73 4.16
N LEU A 298 12.40 4.75 4.50
CA LEU A 298 11.58 5.57 3.63
C LEU A 298 12.22 6.94 3.44
N GLU A 299 12.49 7.33 2.21
CA GLU A 299 13.02 8.65 1.87
C GLU A 299 12.03 9.38 0.96
N LEU A 300 11.72 10.64 1.27
CA LEU A 300 10.78 11.48 0.52
C LEU A 300 11.40 12.87 0.27
N PRO A 301 11.14 13.50 -0.90
CA PRO A 301 11.53 14.88 -1.13
C PRO A 301 10.83 15.81 -0.13
N ARG A 302 11.62 16.68 0.51
CA ARG A 302 11.11 17.72 1.41
C ARG A 302 10.41 18.82 0.61
N ALA A 303 9.29 19.34 1.14
CA ALA A 303 8.57 20.47 0.57
C ALA A 303 9.30 21.81 0.80
#